data_17b2dee836b90012cdd4b7f34465d30b
#
_entry.id   17b2dee836b90012cdd4b7f34465d30b
#
_cell.length_a   1.000
_cell.length_b   1.000
_cell.length_c   1.000
_cell.angle_alpha   90.00
_cell.angle_beta   90.00
_cell.angle_gamma   90.00
#
_symmetry.space_group_name_H-M   'P 1'
#
loop_
_entity.id
_entity.type
_entity.pdbx_description
1 polymer ?
#
loop_
_entity_poly.entity_id
_entity_poly.type
_entity_poly.pdbx_seq_one_letter_code
_entity_poly.pdbx_strand_id
1 'polypeptide(L)'
;MDHHAQHHPRSRACVLPNGLRLHLAHDPAASRAAAWLRVAAGSHDEPSAHPGLAHFLEHLSFLGGAAFPGDERLMPWLQVRGGQVNASTRGRTTDYFFEVTAEHLGAGLARLIDMLARPLLDIDAQRREREVLEAEYLARSADEQTLIDAALALGLPAGHPLRRFAAGRRDSLALESDAFQRALREFHAAHYHAGNCQLWLQGPQALDELERLAQRACADLPGRAPGASPPPPPLLPFAGEALALRLPGPPRLVLGFALDALRGTDEQTLLAFAELLGDRSPGGLLAALGEQGLGESVALRVVHRDARQALLALTFELFDGSAAAALEAAFFDWLGALRDDAASLLAARRPLLAEPSAPLERLRQRVLGLPAEIRPACLDALRADRCLRLHLDGELDGAEARWSAGFRLSVAPV
;
A
#
# COMPACT_ATOMS: atom_id res chain seq x y z
N MET A 1 27.80 -17.50 -26.51
CA MET A 1 27.95 -16.10 -26.11
C MET A 1 26.70 -15.36 -26.58
N ASP A 2 25.62 -15.53 -25.88
CA ASP A 2 24.38 -14.81 -26.19
C ASP A 2 24.25 -13.63 -25.24
N HIS A 3 24.55 -12.45 -25.75
CA HIS A 3 24.18 -11.21 -25.10
C HIS A 3 22.65 -11.13 -25.07
N HIS A 4 22.01 -11.46 -23.93
CA HIS A 4 20.69 -11.00 -23.65
C HIS A 4 20.73 -9.47 -23.64
N ALA A 5 20.46 -8.85 -24.79
CA ALA A 5 20.16 -7.43 -24.85
C ALA A 5 18.97 -7.19 -23.93
N GLN A 6 19.20 -6.53 -22.81
CA GLN A 6 18.15 -6.05 -21.93
C GLN A 6 17.26 -5.12 -22.76
N HIS A 7 16.15 -5.64 -23.26
CA HIS A 7 15.14 -4.86 -23.95
C HIS A 7 14.41 -4.04 -22.89
N HIS A 8 14.94 -2.85 -22.60
CA HIS A 8 14.18 -1.87 -21.85
C HIS A 8 12.90 -1.53 -22.64
N PRO A 9 11.71 -1.78 -22.10
CA PRO A 9 10.48 -1.48 -22.80
C PRO A 9 10.43 0.01 -23.12
N ARG A 10 10.09 0.32 -24.39
CA ARG A 10 9.85 1.70 -24.79
C ARG A 10 8.69 2.26 -23.96
N SER A 11 8.84 3.46 -23.42
CA SER A 11 7.82 4.09 -22.60
C SER A 11 7.48 5.50 -23.08
N ARG A 12 6.24 5.93 -22.80
CA ARG A 12 5.71 7.27 -23.09
C ARG A 12 4.84 7.72 -21.93
N ALA A 13 4.93 8.99 -21.58
CA ALA A 13 3.97 9.63 -20.69
C ALA A 13 3.34 10.81 -21.43
N CYS A 14 2.01 10.96 -21.29
CA CYS A 14 1.25 12.06 -21.85
C CYS A 14 0.01 12.39 -21.01
N VAL A 15 -0.69 13.44 -21.36
CA VAL A 15 -1.96 13.83 -20.74
C VAL A 15 -3.03 13.78 -21.81
N LEU A 16 -4.14 13.09 -21.54
CA LEU A 16 -5.28 13.02 -22.45
C LEU A 16 -6.08 14.32 -22.43
N PRO A 17 -6.90 14.61 -23.46
CA PRO A 17 -7.67 15.86 -23.55
C PRO A 17 -8.58 16.11 -22.34
N ASN A 18 -9.08 15.07 -21.66
CA ASN A 18 -9.88 15.18 -20.45
C ASN A 18 -9.06 15.41 -19.15
N GLY A 19 -7.72 15.49 -19.25
CA GLY A 19 -6.82 15.72 -18.12
C GLY A 19 -6.25 14.46 -17.46
N LEU A 20 -6.59 13.25 -17.94
CA LEU A 20 -6.03 12.00 -17.42
C LEU A 20 -4.53 11.89 -17.75
N ARG A 21 -3.71 11.63 -16.74
CA ARG A 21 -2.28 11.33 -16.93
C ARG A 21 -2.11 9.87 -17.33
N LEU A 22 -1.43 9.66 -18.44
CA LEU A 22 -1.24 8.35 -19.06
C LEU A 22 0.24 7.97 -19.12
N HIS A 23 0.55 6.77 -18.68
CA HIS A 23 1.88 6.16 -18.71
C HIS A 23 1.83 4.85 -19.51
N LEU A 24 2.58 4.77 -20.57
CA LEU A 24 2.57 3.65 -21.50
C LEU A 24 3.90 2.91 -21.50
N ALA A 25 3.86 1.58 -21.61
CA ALA A 25 5.03 0.75 -21.74
C ALA A 25 4.78 -0.34 -22.80
N HIS A 26 5.57 -0.29 -23.87
CA HIS A 26 5.57 -1.30 -24.93
C HIS A 26 6.56 -2.40 -24.57
N ASP A 27 6.07 -3.62 -24.45
CA ASP A 27 6.83 -4.83 -24.19
C ASP A 27 6.51 -5.88 -25.26
N PRO A 28 7.26 -5.92 -26.38
CA PRO A 28 6.93 -6.76 -27.53
C PRO A 28 6.99 -8.26 -27.24
N ALA A 29 7.67 -8.67 -26.16
CA ALA A 29 7.79 -10.07 -25.76
C ALA A 29 6.64 -10.53 -24.87
N ALA A 30 5.81 -9.62 -24.37
CA ALA A 30 4.70 -9.98 -23.49
C ALA A 30 3.55 -10.62 -24.28
N SER A 31 3.01 -11.74 -23.81
CA SER A 31 1.76 -12.36 -24.28
C SER A 31 0.52 -11.77 -23.62
N ARG A 32 0.68 -11.09 -22.52
CA ARG A 32 -0.38 -10.48 -21.69
C ARG A 32 -0.18 -8.96 -21.64
N ALA A 33 -1.25 -8.27 -21.29
CA ALA A 33 -1.24 -6.84 -21.04
C ALA A 33 -1.83 -6.54 -19.68
N ALA A 34 -1.39 -5.45 -19.07
CA ALA A 34 -1.85 -5.01 -17.75
C ALA A 34 -2.25 -3.54 -17.78
N ALA A 35 -3.23 -3.21 -16.95
CA ALA A 35 -3.68 -1.87 -16.68
C ALA A 35 -3.66 -1.59 -15.17
N TRP A 36 -3.26 -0.39 -14.79
CA TRP A 36 -3.31 0.11 -13.42
C TRP A 36 -3.86 1.51 -13.43
N LEU A 37 -5.01 1.72 -12.80
CA LEU A 37 -5.60 3.05 -12.63
C LEU A 37 -5.53 3.43 -11.16
N ARG A 38 -4.96 4.58 -10.88
CA ARG A 38 -4.89 5.19 -9.56
C ARG A 38 -5.80 6.39 -9.48
N VAL A 39 -6.70 6.41 -8.52
CA VAL A 39 -7.43 7.58 -8.05
C VAL A 39 -6.63 8.21 -6.91
N ALA A 40 -6.36 9.52 -6.98
CA ALA A 40 -5.63 10.25 -5.94
C ALA A 40 -6.57 10.64 -4.78
N ALA A 41 -7.24 9.64 -4.21
CA ALA A 41 -8.08 9.76 -3.02
C ALA A 41 -8.15 8.40 -2.31
N GLY A 42 -8.25 8.42 -1.00
CA GLY A 42 -8.38 7.23 -0.16
C GLY A 42 -9.04 7.54 1.18
N SER A 43 -8.78 6.73 2.19
CA SER A 43 -9.43 6.84 3.50
C SER A 43 -9.15 8.15 4.26
N HIS A 44 -8.05 8.86 3.92
CA HIS A 44 -7.76 10.16 4.53
C HIS A 44 -8.59 11.30 3.95
N ASP A 45 -9.21 11.09 2.79
CA ASP A 45 -9.98 12.09 2.03
C ASP A 45 -11.49 11.92 2.27
N GLU A 46 -11.92 10.86 2.97
CA GLU A 46 -13.32 10.61 3.31
C GLU A 46 -13.83 11.53 4.43
N PRO A 47 -15.13 11.86 4.44
CA PRO A 47 -15.73 12.60 5.53
C PRO A 47 -15.56 11.88 6.86
N SER A 48 -15.12 12.59 7.91
CA SER A 48 -14.88 12.01 9.24
C SER A 48 -16.12 11.36 9.88
N ALA A 49 -17.32 11.77 9.44
CA ALA A 49 -18.59 11.20 9.89
C ALA A 49 -18.89 9.80 9.29
N HIS A 50 -18.16 9.41 8.23
CA HIS A 50 -18.41 8.19 7.47
C HIS A 50 -17.12 7.40 7.23
N PRO A 51 -16.48 6.90 8.30
CA PRO A 51 -15.23 6.17 8.19
C PRO A 51 -15.43 4.82 7.47
N GLY A 52 -14.52 4.53 6.52
CA GLY A 52 -14.60 3.37 5.63
C GLY A 52 -15.36 3.61 4.34
N LEU A 53 -15.83 4.83 4.07
CA LEU A 53 -16.56 5.18 2.86
C LEU A 53 -15.74 4.97 1.58
N ALA A 54 -14.44 5.29 1.60
CA ALA A 54 -13.56 5.11 0.45
C ALA A 54 -13.38 3.63 0.09
N HIS A 55 -13.17 2.77 1.10
CA HIS A 55 -13.07 1.33 0.92
C HIS A 55 -14.40 0.71 0.49
N PHE A 56 -15.51 1.19 1.04
CA PHE A 56 -16.84 0.78 0.60
C PHE A 56 -17.10 1.12 -0.87
N LEU A 57 -16.71 2.33 -1.32
CA LEU A 57 -16.84 2.72 -2.73
C LEU A 57 -15.97 1.85 -3.65
N GLU A 58 -14.79 1.43 -3.21
CA GLU A 58 -13.97 0.47 -3.94
C GLU A 58 -14.75 -0.81 -4.22
N HIS A 59 -15.36 -1.43 -3.20
CA HIS A 59 -16.20 -2.63 -3.33
C HIS A 59 -17.38 -2.41 -4.27
N LEU A 60 -18.11 -1.31 -4.08
CA LEU A 60 -19.27 -0.98 -4.91
C LEU A 60 -18.90 -0.81 -6.38
N SER A 61 -17.71 -0.30 -6.69
CA SER A 61 -17.25 -0.16 -8.07
C SER A 61 -17.22 -1.51 -8.79
N PHE A 62 -16.82 -2.61 -8.13
CA PHE A 62 -16.78 -3.95 -8.72
C PHE A 62 -18.15 -4.56 -8.98
N LEU A 63 -19.21 -3.96 -8.47
CA LEU A 63 -20.59 -4.40 -8.78
C LEU A 63 -21.02 -4.01 -10.19
N GLY A 64 -20.19 -3.27 -10.92
CA GLY A 64 -20.35 -2.91 -12.33
C GLY A 64 -20.75 -1.46 -12.53
N GLY A 65 -20.74 -1.07 -13.79
CA GLY A 65 -21.17 0.23 -14.26
C GLY A 65 -22.41 0.13 -15.14
N ALA A 66 -22.86 1.28 -15.59
CA ALA A 66 -24.09 1.40 -16.38
C ALA A 66 -24.03 0.68 -17.72
N ALA A 67 -22.84 0.58 -18.36
CA ALA A 67 -22.68 -0.06 -19.66
C ALA A 67 -22.42 -1.57 -19.57
N PHE A 68 -21.85 -2.07 -18.46
CA PHE A 68 -21.49 -3.47 -18.30
C PHE A 68 -22.03 -4.05 -16.98
N PRO A 69 -23.36 -4.26 -16.89
CA PRO A 69 -23.99 -4.86 -15.70
C PRO A 69 -23.88 -6.40 -15.69
N GLY A 70 -24.20 -7.01 -14.55
CA GLY A 70 -24.29 -8.47 -14.40
C GLY A 70 -22.96 -9.18 -14.70
N ASP A 71 -23.00 -10.23 -15.53
CA ASP A 71 -21.80 -11.02 -15.87
C ASP A 71 -20.86 -10.29 -16.84
N GLU A 72 -21.29 -9.17 -17.43
CA GLU A 72 -20.44 -8.31 -18.25
C GLU A 72 -19.52 -7.40 -17.43
N ARG A 73 -19.65 -7.37 -16.10
CA ARG A 73 -18.76 -6.63 -15.18
C ARG A 73 -17.31 -7.06 -15.36
N LEU A 74 -16.38 -6.19 -14.99
CA LEU A 74 -14.96 -6.43 -15.16
C LEU A 74 -14.48 -7.76 -14.56
N MET A 75 -14.83 -8.06 -13.30
CA MET A 75 -14.34 -9.25 -12.61
C MET A 75 -14.77 -10.57 -13.27
N PRO A 76 -16.06 -10.91 -13.42
CA PRO A 76 -16.48 -12.14 -14.08
C PRO A 76 -16.04 -12.18 -15.54
N TRP A 77 -16.05 -11.05 -16.25
CA TRP A 77 -15.60 -10.98 -17.63
C TRP A 77 -14.10 -11.34 -17.78
N LEU A 78 -13.25 -10.91 -16.86
CA LEU A 78 -11.82 -11.27 -16.81
C LEU A 78 -11.62 -12.74 -16.41
N GLN A 79 -12.37 -13.24 -15.41
CA GLN A 79 -12.22 -14.61 -14.92
C GLN A 79 -12.40 -15.64 -16.05
N VAL A 80 -13.43 -15.50 -16.88
CA VAL A 80 -13.66 -16.44 -18.01
C VAL A 80 -12.60 -16.31 -19.11
N ARG A 81 -11.72 -15.31 -19.06
CA ARG A 81 -10.61 -15.07 -20.00
C ARG A 81 -9.25 -15.30 -19.38
N GLY A 82 -9.20 -15.96 -18.22
CA GLY A 82 -7.95 -16.20 -17.49
C GLY A 82 -7.24 -14.91 -17.06
N GLY A 83 -8.00 -13.82 -16.90
CA GLY A 83 -7.52 -12.55 -16.39
C GLY A 83 -7.52 -12.51 -14.86
N GLN A 84 -6.78 -11.56 -14.31
CA GLN A 84 -6.74 -11.26 -12.88
C GLN A 84 -7.10 -9.81 -12.66
N VAL A 85 -7.80 -9.51 -11.58
CA VAL A 85 -8.18 -8.16 -11.18
C VAL A 85 -8.10 -8.03 -9.67
N ASN A 86 -7.69 -6.85 -9.20
CA ASN A 86 -7.73 -6.50 -7.79
C ASN A 86 -7.78 -4.98 -7.62
N ALA A 87 -8.02 -4.53 -6.39
CA ALA A 87 -7.93 -3.13 -6.01
C ALA A 87 -7.34 -2.97 -4.60
N SER A 88 -7.05 -1.75 -4.21
CA SER A 88 -6.53 -1.44 -2.89
C SER A 88 -6.79 0.01 -2.53
N THR A 89 -7.57 0.23 -1.48
CA THR A 89 -7.74 1.56 -0.87
C THR A 89 -6.71 1.77 0.23
N ARG A 90 -5.94 2.85 0.09
CA ARG A 90 -4.95 3.31 1.06
C ARG A 90 -5.34 4.68 1.62
N GLY A 91 -4.46 5.29 2.42
CA GLY A 91 -4.73 6.60 2.99
C GLY A 91 -5.05 7.68 1.95
N ARG A 92 -4.28 7.74 0.86
CA ARG A 92 -4.35 8.82 -0.13
C ARG A 92 -4.58 8.35 -1.57
N THR A 93 -4.75 7.07 -1.80
CA THR A 93 -4.95 6.51 -3.13
C THR A 93 -5.89 5.32 -3.07
N THR A 94 -6.67 5.14 -4.15
CA THR A 94 -7.36 3.91 -4.46
C THR A 94 -6.85 3.42 -5.81
N ASP A 95 -6.27 2.25 -5.83
CA ASP A 95 -5.68 1.62 -7.01
C ASP A 95 -6.59 0.50 -7.50
N TYR A 96 -6.84 0.45 -8.82
CA TYR A 96 -7.55 -0.61 -9.52
C TYR A 96 -6.65 -1.16 -10.61
N PHE A 97 -6.45 -2.47 -10.66
CA PHE A 97 -5.54 -3.05 -11.63
C PHE A 97 -5.99 -4.42 -12.11
N PHE A 98 -5.67 -4.72 -13.36
CA PHE A 98 -5.92 -6.03 -13.95
C PHE A 98 -4.84 -6.44 -14.94
N GLU A 99 -4.82 -7.74 -15.24
CA GLU A 99 -4.01 -8.35 -16.27
C GLU A 99 -4.87 -9.32 -17.09
N VAL A 100 -4.69 -9.32 -18.40
CA VAL A 100 -5.44 -10.16 -19.33
C VAL A 100 -4.57 -10.46 -20.57
N THR A 101 -4.97 -11.40 -21.44
CA THR A 101 -4.33 -11.56 -22.74
C THR A 101 -4.40 -10.26 -23.55
N ALA A 102 -3.35 -9.98 -24.31
CA ALA A 102 -3.13 -8.68 -24.95
C ALA A 102 -4.30 -8.20 -25.82
N GLU A 103 -4.98 -9.11 -26.52
CA GLU A 103 -6.14 -8.82 -27.38
C GLU A 103 -7.34 -8.28 -26.61
N HIS A 104 -7.46 -8.60 -25.32
CA HIS A 104 -8.59 -8.22 -24.47
C HIS A 104 -8.35 -6.93 -23.66
N LEU A 105 -7.16 -6.32 -23.75
CA LEU A 105 -6.83 -5.11 -22.98
C LEU A 105 -7.86 -3.99 -23.16
N GLY A 106 -8.24 -3.68 -24.40
CA GLY A 106 -9.18 -2.59 -24.70
C GLY A 106 -10.59 -2.83 -24.12
N ALA A 107 -11.07 -4.07 -24.19
CA ALA A 107 -12.38 -4.44 -23.65
C ALA A 107 -12.38 -4.49 -22.10
N GLY A 108 -11.28 -4.92 -21.49
CA GLY A 108 -11.08 -4.84 -20.04
C GLY A 108 -11.01 -3.39 -19.55
N LEU A 109 -10.29 -2.55 -20.29
CA LEU A 109 -10.16 -1.13 -19.96
C LEU A 109 -11.50 -0.39 -20.04
N ALA A 110 -12.33 -0.68 -21.04
CA ALA A 110 -13.68 -0.10 -21.16
C ALA A 110 -14.55 -0.43 -19.93
N ARG A 111 -14.45 -1.67 -19.41
CA ARG A 111 -15.17 -2.10 -18.20
C ARG A 111 -14.63 -1.45 -16.94
N LEU A 112 -13.31 -1.34 -16.82
CA LEU A 112 -12.66 -0.65 -15.71
C LEU A 112 -13.14 0.81 -15.65
N ILE A 113 -13.14 1.51 -16.77
CA ILE A 113 -13.53 2.91 -16.79
C ILE A 113 -15.03 3.08 -16.54
N ASP A 114 -15.89 2.20 -17.08
CA ASP A 114 -17.35 2.28 -16.84
C ASP A 114 -17.69 2.10 -15.35
N MET A 115 -17.08 1.12 -14.67
CA MET A 115 -17.33 0.89 -13.25
C MET A 115 -16.85 2.05 -12.37
N LEU A 116 -15.85 2.80 -12.81
CA LEU A 116 -15.31 3.96 -12.07
C LEU A 116 -16.05 5.25 -12.42
N ALA A 117 -16.45 5.44 -13.66
CA ALA A 117 -17.13 6.66 -14.09
C ALA A 117 -18.63 6.66 -13.72
N ARG A 118 -19.27 5.49 -13.75
CA ARG A 118 -20.72 5.32 -13.61
C ARG A 118 -21.08 4.09 -12.77
N PRO A 119 -20.57 3.98 -11.51
CA PRO A 119 -20.85 2.82 -10.68
C PRO A 119 -22.34 2.67 -10.38
N LEU A 120 -22.81 1.42 -10.34
CA LEU A 120 -24.16 1.09 -9.92
C LEU A 120 -24.23 1.14 -8.39
N LEU A 121 -24.73 2.26 -7.85
CA LEU A 121 -24.87 2.47 -6.40
C LEU A 121 -26.26 2.02 -5.92
N ASP A 122 -26.69 0.81 -6.32
CA ASP A 122 -27.97 0.22 -5.91
C ASP A 122 -27.98 -0.10 -4.42
N ILE A 123 -29.05 0.23 -3.71
CA ILE A 123 -29.13 0.11 -2.24
C ILE A 123 -29.11 -1.34 -1.77
N ASP A 124 -29.71 -2.28 -2.51
CA ASP A 124 -29.71 -3.69 -2.11
C ASP A 124 -28.34 -4.32 -2.34
N ALA A 125 -27.63 -3.87 -3.38
CA ALA A 125 -26.23 -4.23 -3.58
C ALA A 125 -25.34 -3.65 -2.46
N GLN A 126 -25.55 -2.40 -2.06
CA GLN A 126 -24.84 -1.79 -0.93
C GLN A 126 -25.05 -2.59 0.36
N ARG A 127 -26.26 -3.06 0.64
CA ARG A 127 -26.54 -3.89 1.83
C ARG A 127 -25.76 -5.20 1.81
N ARG A 128 -25.65 -5.86 0.67
CA ARG A 128 -24.85 -7.07 0.53
C ARG A 128 -23.36 -6.81 0.76
N GLU A 129 -22.82 -5.76 0.14
CA GLU A 129 -21.42 -5.40 0.28
C GLU A 129 -21.06 -4.94 1.69
N ARG A 130 -21.99 -4.28 2.41
CA ARG A 130 -21.76 -3.96 3.84
C ARG A 130 -21.53 -5.21 4.67
N GLU A 131 -22.21 -6.31 4.40
CA GLU A 131 -22.00 -7.58 5.11
C GLU A 131 -20.64 -8.22 4.73
N VAL A 132 -20.17 -8.03 3.50
CA VAL A 132 -18.81 -8.43 3.08
C VAL A 132 -17.76 -7.64 3.85
N LEU A 133 -17.91 -6.31 3.96
CA LEU A 133 -16.99 -5.47 4.72
C LEU A 133 -17.02 -5.79 6.21
N GLU A 134 -18.19 -6.15 6.77
CA GLU A 134 -18.27 -6.62 8.16
C GLU A 134 -17.45 -7.90 8.37
N ALA A 135 -17.55 -8.88 7.46
CA ALA A 135 -16.75 -10.10 7.53
C ALA A 135 -15.25 -9.81 7.40
N GLU A 136 -14.85 -8.90 6.51
CA GLU A 136 -13.46 -8.46 6.41
C GLU A 136 -12.97 -7.72 7.67
N TYR A 137 -13.80 -6.87 8.26
CA TYR A 137 -13.47 -6.21 9.52
C TYR A 137 -13.24 -7.21 10.63
N LEU A 138 -14.11 -8.22 10.76
CA LEU A 138 -13.94 -9.30 11.75
C LEU A 138 -12.65 -10.09 11.53
N ALA A 139 -12.33 -10.43 10.28
CA ALA A 139 -11.08 -11.08 9.93
C ALA A 139 -9.85 -10.22 10.29
N ARG A 140 -9.87 -8.93 9.94
CA ARG A 140 -8.81 -7.97 10.29
C ARG A 140 -8.68 -7.75 11.78
N SER A 141 -9.77 -7.86 12.55
CA SER A 141 -9.75 -7.74 14.02
C SER A 141 -9.03 -8.91 14.71
N ALA A 142 -8.83 -10.02 14.01
CA ALA A 142 -8.06 -11.17 14.45
C ALA A 142 -6.67 -11.26 13.77
N ASP A 143 -6.39 -10.37 12.80
CA ASP A 143 -5.13 -10.35 12.07
C ASP A 143 -4.05 -9.64 12.88
N GLU A 144 -2.99 -10.35 13.18
CA GLU A 144 -1.87 -9.87 13.98
C GLU A 144 -1.26 -8.59 13.41
N GLN A 145 -1.03 -8.58 12.09
CA GLN A 145 -0.38 -7.44 11.45
C GLN A 145 -1.25 -6.17 11.51
N THR A 146 -2.55 -6.31 11.37
CA THR A 146 -3.53 -5.23 11.54
C THR A 146 -3.50 -4.66 12.96
N LEU A 147 -3.40 -5.53 13.97
CA LEU A 147 -3.33 -5.10 15.37
C LEU A 147 -2.01 -4.39 15.70
N ILE A 148 -0.89 -4.86 15.14
CA ILE A 148 0.42 -4.18 15.25
C ILE A 148 0.35 -2.79 14.62
N ASP A 149 -0.22 -2.65 13.42
CA ASP A 149 -0.35 -1.35 12.74
C ASP A 149 -1.22 -0.38 13.52
N ALA A 150 -2.33 -0.88 14.07
CA ALA A 150 -3.21 -0.09 14.92
C ALA A 150 -2.52 0.34 16.23
N ALA A 151 -1.65 -0.50 16.80
CA ALA A 151 -0.86 -0.15 17.99
C ALA A 151 0.22 0.89 17.67
N LEU A 152 0.95 0.74 16.56
CA LEU A 152 1.90 1.75 16.08
C LEU A 152 1.22 3.10 15.84
N ALA A 153 -0.02 3.10 15.35
CA ALA A 153 -0.78 4.33 15.14
C ALA A 153 -1.08 5.08 16.45
N LEU A 154 -1.13 4.42 17.62
CA LEU A 154 -1.26 5.10 18.91
C LEU A 154 -0.09 6.04 19.21
N GLY A 155 1.11 5.71 18.72
CA GLY A 155 2.30 6.53 18.87
C GLY A 155 2.38 7.73 17.91
N LEU A 156 1.44 7.89 16.99
CA LEU A 156 1.36 9.05 16.09
C LEU A 156 0.68 10.25 16.78
N PRO A 157 0.89 11.49 16.27
CA PRO A 157 0.24 12.67 16.81
C PRO A 157 -1.29 12.51 16.91
N ALA A 158 -1.89 13.10 17.93
CA ALA A 158 -3.34 13.09 18.12
C ALA A 158 -4.04 13.66 16.88
N GLY A 159 -5.10 12.99 16.42
CA GLY A 159 -5.84 13.40 15.21
C GLY A 159 -5.21 12.96 13.88
N HIS A 160 -4.02 12.31 13.90
CA HIS A 160 -3.43 11.79 12.65
C HIS A 160 -4.38 10.78 11.97
N PRO A 161 -4.59 10.87 10.64
CA PRO A 161 -5.57 10.02 9.94
C PRO A 161 -5.34 8.51 10.09
N LEU A 162 -4.10 8.05 10.24
CA LEU A 162 -3.79 6.64 10.49
C LEU A 162 -4.36 6.10 11.81
N ARG A 163 -4.75 6.98 12.74
CA ARG A 163 -5.43 6.59 13.98
C ARG A 163 -6.93 6.38 13.80
N ARG A 164 -7.47 6.77 12.64
CA ARG A 164 -8.90 6.63 12.33
C ARG A 164 -9.21 5.28 11.71
N PHE A 165 -10.42 4.82 11.93
CA PHE A 165 -10.95 3.63 11.29
C PHE A 165 -11.11 3.86 9.77
N ALA A 166 -10.64 2.94 8.95
CA ALA A 166 -10.65 3.08 7.49
C ALA A 166 -11.22 1.84 6.76
N ALA A 167 -11.41 0.72 7.48
CA ALA A 167 -11.87 -0.51 6.84
C ALA A 167 -13.36 -0.48 6.46
N GLY A 168 -14.20 0.22 7.21
CA GLY A 168 -15.65 0.13 7.10
C GLY A 168 -16.21 -1.09 7.83
N ARG A 169 -17.35 -0.92 8.48
CA ARG A 169 -18.11 -1.99 9.12
C ARG A 169 -19.60 -1.61 9.19
N ARG A 170 -20.44 -2.54 9.57
CA ARG A 170 -21.89 -2.33 9.61
C ARG A 170 -22.28 -1.05 10.35
N ASP A 171 -21.69 -0.77 11.51
CA ASP A 171 -22.03 0.40 12.33
C ASP A 171 -21.55 1.73 11.72
N SER A 172 -20.46 1.72 10.91
CA SER A 172 -19.92 2.95 10.29
C SER A 172 -20.56 3.27 8.94
N LEU A 173 -21.20 2.28 8.31
CA LEU A 173 -21.82 2.40 7.00
C LEU A 173 -23.35 2.51 7.13
N ALA A 174 -23.82 3.71 7.46
CA ALA A 174 -25.24 4.02 7.71
C ALA A 174 -26.03 4.16 6.41
N LEU A 175 -26.19 3.07 5.66
CA LEU A 175 -26.71 3.03 4.28
C LEU A 175 -28.10 3.65 4.11
N GLU A 176 -28.96 3.54 5.12
CA GLU A 176 -30.33 4.05 5.10
C GLU A 176 -30.40 5.55 5.38
N SER A 177 -29.26 6.19 5.71
CA SER A 177 -29.19 7.62 5.93
C SER A 177 -29.01 8.39 4.63
N ASP A 178 -29.86 9.37 4.38
CA ASP A 178 -29.71 10.30 3.25
C ASP A 178 -28.36 11.03 3.29
N ALA A 179 -27.84 11.30 4.48
CA ALA A 179 -26.54 11.94 4.67
C ALA A 179 -25.39 11.05 4.16
N PHE A 180 -25.46 9.74 4.49
CA PHE A 180 -24.46 8.78 3.98
C PHE A 180 -24.55 8.63 2.47
N GLN A 181 -25.77 8.45 1.92
CA GLN A 181 -25.99 8.30 0.48
C GLN A 181 -25.54 9.53 -0.30
N ARG A 182 -25.69 10.71 0.26
CA ARG A 182 -25.19 11.96 -0.31
C ARG A 182 -23.66 12.01 -0.24
N ALA A 183 -23.07 11.73 0.91
CA ALA A 183 -21.62 11.70 1.10
C ALA A 183 -20.92 10.71 0.15
N LEU A 184 -21.51 9.53 -0.06
CA LEU A 184 -21.00 8.53 -1.00
C LEU A 184 -20.94 9.06 -2.43
N ARG A 185 -22.04 9.68 -2.91
CA ARG A 185 -22.11 10.26 -4.26
C ARG A 185 -21.20 11.49 -4.40
N GLU A 186 -21.11 12.33 -3.38
CA GLU A 186 -20.23 13.51 -3.38
C GLU A 186 -18.76 13.11 -3.39
N PHE A 187 -18.37 12.10 -2.60
CA PHE A 187 -17.00 11.57 -2.60
C PHE A 187 -16.63 11.00 -3.97
N HIS A 188 -17.51 10.18 -4.57
CA HIS A 188 -17.30 9.68 -5.93
C HIS A 188 -17.12 10.84 -6.93
N ALA A 189 -18.08 11.78 -6.98
CA ALA A 189 -18.04 12.90 -7.91
C ALA A 189 -16.84 13.84 -7.71
N ALA A 190 -16.34 13.97 -6.46
CA ALA A 190 -15.21 14.80 -6.14
C ALA A 190 -13.87 14.19 -6.57
N HIS A 191 -13.77 12.86 -6.57
CA HIS A 191 -12.47 12.19 -6.70
C HIS A 191 -12.33 11.31 -7.95
N TYR A 192 -13.43 10.74 -8.49
CA TYR A 192 -13.41 9.80 -9.62
C TYR A 192 -13.58 10.53 -10.95
N HIS A 193 -12.58 11.32 -11.31
CA HIS A 193 -12.54 12.09 -12.56
C HIS A 193 -11.12 12.13 -13.13
N ALA A 194 -11.01 12.40 -14.43
CA ALA A 194 -9.76 12.27 -15.19
C ALA A 194 -8.57 13.04 -14.59
N GLY A 195 -8.77 14.28 -14.16
CA GLY A 195 -7.70 15.12 -13.60
C GLY A 195 -7.17 14.63 -12.25
N ASN A 196 -7.94 13.77 -11.54
CA ASN A 196 -7.53 13.17 -10.27
C ASN A 196 -7.04 11.72 -10.45
N CYS A 197 -6.98 11.23 -11.69
CA CYS A 197 -6.57 9.87 -12.01
C CYS A 197 -5.26 9.80 -12.79
N GLN A 198 -4.58 8.66 -12.65
CA GLN A 198 -3.44 8.27 -13.46
C GLN A 198 -3.67 6.85 -13.97
N LEU A 199 -3.36 6.62 -15.24
CA LEU A 199 -3.49 5.31 -15.87
C LEU A 199 -2.13 4.85 -16.40
N TRP A 200 -1.72 3.65 -16.03
CA TRP A 200 -0.57 2.95 -16.59
C TRP A 200 -1.06 1.78 -17.42
N LEU A 201 -0.53 1.65 -18.64
CA LEU A 201 -0.76 0.51 -19.51
C LEU A 201 0.57 -0.13 -19.91
N GLN A 202 0.62 -1.44 -19.88
CA GLN A 202 1.76 -2.22 -20.37
C GLN A 202 1.26 -3.41 -21.18
N GLY A 203 1.89 -3.65 -22.33
CA GLY A 203 1.56 -4.79 -23.19
C GLY A 203 2.40 -4.82 -24.47
N PRO A 204 2.18 -5.83 -25.34
CA PRO A 204 2.89 -5.98 -26.61
C PRO A 204 2.44 -4.98 -27.69
N GLN A 205 1.32 -4.26 -27.46
CA GLN A 205 0.83 -3.24 -28.38
C GLN A 205 1.83 -2.08 -28.48
N ALA A 206 1.99 -1.53 -29.69
CA ALA A 206 2.78 -0.31 -29.90
C ALA A 206 2.23 0.85 -29.06
N LEU A 207 3.09 1.81 -28.67
CA LEU A 207 2.72 2.93 -27.82
C LEU A 207 1.50 3.72 -28.36
N ASP A 208 1.45 3.93 -29.69
CA ASP A 208 0.33 4.64 -30.34
C ASP A 208 -0.99 3.83 -30.23
N GLU A 209 -0.92 2.51 -30.24
CA GLU A 209 -2.09 1.65 -30.05
C GLU A 209 -2.57 1.70 -28.60
N LEU A 210 -1.64 1.58 -27.62
CA LEU A 210 -1.97 1.72 -26.20
C LEU A 210 -2.62 3.09 -25.91
N GLU A 211 -2.09 4.16 -26.51
CA GLU A 211 -2.65 5.49 -26.36
C GLU A 211 -4.07 5.59 -26.96
N ARG A 212 -4.28 5.04 -28.17
CA ARG A 212 -5.63 4.99 -28.81
C ARG A 212 -6.63 4.17 -27.97
N LEU A 213 -6.19 3.05 -27.38
CA LEU A 213 -7.04 2.26 -26.47
C LEU A 213 -7.45 3.08 -25.24
N ALA A 214 -6.49 3.78 -24.62
CA ALA A 214 -6.74 4.65 -23.48
C ALA A 214 -7.69 5.81 -23.84
N GLN A 215 -7.44 6.50 -24.96
CA GLN A 215 -8.29 7.62 -25.42
C GLN A 215 -9.75 7.18 -25.61
N ARG A 216 -9.98 6.03 -26.26
CA ARG A 216 -11.33 5.50 -26.47
C ARG A 216 -12.00 5.11 -25.16
N ALA A 217 -11.32 4.34 -24.30
CA ALA A 217 -11.92 3.85 -23.08
C ALA A 217 -12.17 4.97 -22.05
N CYS A 218 -11.24 5.93 -21.95
CA CYS A 218 -11.32 7.00 -20.95
C CYS A 218 -12.14 8.23 -21.40
N ALA A 219 -12.75 8.20 -22.58
CA ALA A 219 -13.54 9.33 -23.08
C ALA A 219 -14.73 9.68 -22.14
N ASP A 220 -15.32 8.67 -21.53
CA ASP A 220 -16.45 8.82 -20.60
C ASP A 220 -16.06 9.22 -19.17
N LEU A 221 -14.76 9.19 -18.83
CA LEU A 221 -14.31 9.64 -17.53
C LEU A 221 -14.40 11.17 -17.45
N PRO A 222 -15.16 11.73 -16.49
CA PRO A 222 -15.41 13.17 -16.45
C PRO A 222 -14.12 13.99 -16.46
N GLY A 223 -14.00 14.94 -17.38
CA GLY A 223 -12.91 15.91 -17.44
C GLY A 223 -13.10 16.96 -16.35
N ARG A 224 -12.15 17.04 -15.43
CA ARG A 224 -12.15 18.02 -14.34
C ARG A 224 -10.71 18.37 -13.97
N ALA A 225 -10.44 19.60 -13.58
CA ALA A 225 -9.13 19.94 -13.05
C ALA A 225 -8.83 19.16 -11.76
N PRO A 226 -7.57 18.78 -11.50
CA PRO A 226 -7.20 18.11 -10.27
C PRO A 226 -7.56 19.00 -9.07
N GLY A 227 -8.21 18.43 -8.07
CA GLY A 227 -8.48 19.09 -6.81
C GLY A 227 -7.18 19.33 -6.03
N ALA A 228 -7.12 20.40 -5.23
CA ALA A 228 -6.05 20.56 -4.26
C ALA A 228 -6.32 19.61 -3.08
N SER A 229 -5.54 18.55 -2.95
CA SER A 229 -5.54 17.75 -1.73
C SER A 229 -4.64 18.40 -0.69
N PRO A 230 -5.12 18.64 0.55
CA PRO A 230 -4.28 19.20 1.60
C PRO A 230 -3.08 18.26 1.85
N PRO A 231 -1.90 18.81 2.22
CA PRO A 231 -0.77 17.96 2.56
C PRO A 231 -1.13 17.00 3.70
N PRO A 232 -0.61 15.77 3.70
CA PRO A 232 -0.81 14.87 4.83
C PRO A 232 -0.20 15.48 6.10
N PRO A 233 -0.85 15.31 7.25
CA PRO A 233 -0.27 15.74 8.51
C PRO A 233 1.04 14.97 8.77
N PRO A 234 2.02 15.57 9.45
CA PRO A 234 3.31 14.94 9.70
C PRO A 234 3.16 13.75 10.64
N LEU A 235 3.97 12.69 10.41
CA LEU A 235 4.08 11.55 11.31
C LEU A 235 4.80 11.91 12.62
N LEU A 236 5.65 12.92 12.60
CA LEU A 236 6.46 13.37 13.73
C LEU A 236 5.93 14.70 14.34
N PRO A 237 6.25 14.96 15.63
CA PRO A 237 6.93 14.07 16.55
C PRO A 237 6.03 12.91 16.96
N PHE A 238 6.61 11.75 17.26
CA PHE A 238 5.83 10.67 17.84
C PHE A 238 5.31 11.11 19.22
N ALA A 239 4.04 10.78 19.47
CA ALA A 239 3.37 11.06 20.72
C ALA A 239 3.35 9.77 21.54
N GLY A 240 4.09 9.72 22.63
CA GLY A 240 3.94 8.66 23.59
C GLY A 240 5.22 7.89 23.92
N GLU A 241 5.11 7.17 25.01
CA GLU A 241 6.08 6.25 25.56
C GLU A 241 6.04 4.91 24.79
N ALA A 242 7.00 4.03 25.06
CA ALA A 242 6.96 2.67 24.59
C ALA A 242 5.67 1.97 25.05
N LEU A 243 5.10 1.16 24.18
CA LEU A 243 3.87 0.42 24.45
C LEU A 243 4.16 -1.09 24.38
N ALA A 244 3.45 -1.86 25.20
CA ALA A 244 3.32 -3.29 25.04
C ALA A 244 1.93 -3.63 24.51
N LEU A 245 1.85 -4.54 23.54
CA LEU A 245 0.60 -5.06 22.97
C LEU A 245 0.51 -6.55 23.29
N ARG A 246 -0.60 -6.97 23.87
CA ARG A 246 -0.86 -8.40 24.08
C ARG A 246 -1.19 -9.05 22.75
N LEU A 247 -0.28 -9.90 22.28
CA LEU A 247 -0.46 -10.76 21.12
C LEU A 247 0.13 -12.15 21.38
N PRO A 248 -0.59 -13.23 21.04
CA PRO A 248 -0.05 -14.59 21.18
C PRO A 248 1.21 -14.78 20.34
N GLY A 249 2.14 -15.63 20.81
CA GLY A 249 3.37 -15.97 20.09
C GLY A 249 4.63 -15.60 20.87
N PRO A 250 5.81 -15.76 20.25
CA PRO A 250 7.07 -15.41 20.87
C PRO A 250 7.16 -13.89 21.14
N PRO A 251 7.95 -13.48 22.13
CA PRO A 251 8.16 -12.06 22.41
C PRO A 251 8.82 -11.37 21.20
N ARG A 252 8.37 -10.17 20.85
CA ARG A 252 8.88 -9.39 19.71
C ARG A 252 9.04 -7.93 20.08
N LEU A 253 10.02 -7.30 19.47
CA LEU A 253 10.19 -5.85 19.50
C LEU A 253 9.89 -5.29 18.11
N VAL A 254 9.01 -4.30 18.03
CA VAL A 254 8.75 -3.55 16.81
C VAL A 254 9.30 -2.13 16.97
N LEU A 255 10.20 -1.75 16.09
CA LEU A 255 10.73 -0.39 15.98
C LEU A 255 10.09 0.32 14.79
N GLY A 256 9.36 1.40 15.07
CA GLY A 256 8.66 2.21 14.06
C GLY A 256 9.44 3.48 13.71
N PHE A 257 9.64 3.77 12.42
CA PHE A 257 10.41 4.93 11.94
C PHE A 257 9.62 5.74 10.94
N ALA A 258 9.59 7.06 11.14
CA ALA A 258 9.07 7.99 10.14
C ALA A 258 10.18 8.43 9.19
N LEU A 259 9.92 8.26 7.89
CA LEU A 259 10.78 8.71 6.81
C LEU A 259 10.13 9.91 6.11
N ASP A 260 10.90 10.95 5.84
CA ASP A 260 10.50 12.07 5.01
C ASP A 260 10.66 11.69 3.53
N ALA A 261 9.54 11.67 2.80
CA ALA A 261 9.48 11.45 1.35
C ALA A 261 10.19 10.19 0.83
N LEU A 262 9.58 9.02 1.03
CA LEU A 262 9.92 7.84 0.23
C LEU A 262 9.58 8.10 -1.24
N ARG A 263 10.58 8.43 -2.02
CA ARG A 263 10.49 8.46 -3.48
C ARG A 263 10.57 7.02 -4.01
N GLY A 264 10.16 6.78 -5.25
CA GLY A 264 10.31 5.47 -5.88
C GLY A 264 11.74 4.91 -5.81
N THR A 265 12.74 5.81 -5.77
CA THR A 265 14.16 5.49 -5.58
C THR A 265 14.47 4.81 -4.24
N ASP A 266 13.68 5.07 -3.21
CA ASP A 266 13.97 4.57 -1.86
C ASP A 266 13.42 3.15 -1.67
N GLU A 267 12.47 2.70 -2.51
CA GLU A 267 11.93 1.33 -2.45
C GLU A 267 13.02 0.28 -2.71
N GLN A 268 13.89 0.47 -3.71
CA GLN A 268 15.01 -0.44 -3.93
C GLN A 268 16.00 -0.43 -2.77
N THR A 269 16.24 0.73 -2.19
CA THR A 269 17.06 0.83 -0.99
C THR A 269 16.48 0.02 0.16
N LEU A 270 15.16 0.11 0.39
CA LEU A 270 14.50 -0.65 1.44
C LEU A 270 14.50 -2.16 1.17
N LEU A 271 14.32 -2.58 -0.09
CA LEU A 271 14.43 -3.99 -0.46
C LEU A 271 15.84 -4.52 -0.25
N ALA A 272 16.87 -3.79 -0.70
CA ALA A 272 18.26 -4.16 -0.47
C ALA A 272 18.62 -4.14 1.03
N PHE A 273 18.06 -3.21 1.78
CA PHE A 273 18.23 -3.14 3.23
C PHE A 273 17.56 -4.32 3.94
N ALA A 274 16.39 -4.75 3.50
CA ALA A 274 15.73 -5.95 4.03
C ALA A 274 16.59 -7.21 3.85
N GLU A 275 17.29 -7.34 2.71
CA GLU A 275 18.26 -8.42 2.47
C GLU A 275 19.45 -8.34 3.42
N LEU A 276 19.97 -7.14 3.71
CA LEU A 276 21.06 -6.95 4.66
C LEU A 276 20.63 -7.26 6.10
N LEU A 277 19.42 -6.88 6.48
CA LEU A 277 18.85 -7.22 7.79
C LEU A 277 18.79 -8.74 8.00
N GLY A 278 18.41 -9.49 6.97
CA GLY A 278 18.31 -10.96 6.99
C GLY A 278 19.65 -11.70 6.87
N ASP A 279 20.78 -11.00 6.72
CA ASP A 279 22.07 -11.62 6.49
C ASP A 279 22.59 -12.33 7.77
N ARG A 280 22.85 -13.64 7.64
CA ARG A 280 23.38 -14.51 8.69
C ARG A 280 24.89 -14.77 8.56
N SER A 281 25.57 -14.15 7.59
CA SER A 281 27.01 -14.26 7.44
C SER A 281 27.75 -13.54 8.57
N PRO A 282 29.02 -13.88 8.87
CA PRO A 282 29.81 -13.17 9.86
C PRO A 282 29.84 -11.65 9.62
N GLY A 283 29.49 -10.87 10.64
CA GLY A 283 29.32 -9.41 10.54
C GLY A 283 27.91 -8.96 10.12
N GLY A 284 27.02 -9.88 9.70
CA GLY A 284 25.60 -9.61 9.46
C GLY A 284 24.82 -9.42 10.77
N LEU A 285 23.71 -8.69 10.69
CA LEU A 285 22.88 -8.40 11.88
C LEU A 285 22.40 -9.66 12.59
N LEU A 286 21.80 -10.60 11.85
CA LEU A 286 21.24 -11.81 12.47
C LEU A 286 22.33 -12.74 13.03
N ALA A 287 23.55 -12.75 12.46
CA ALA A 287 24.68 -13.45 13.06
C ALA A 287 25.02 -12.84 14.44
N ALA A 288 25.17 -11.51 14.51
CA ALA A 288 25.50 -10.81 15.74
C ALA A 288 24.41 -10.95 16.83
N LEU A 289 23.13 -10.88 16.45
CA LEU A 289 22.01 -11.08 17.39
C LEU A 289 21.96 -12.52 17.92
N GLY A 290 22.16 -13.51 17.03
CA GLY A 290 22.19 -14.93 17.43
C GLY A 290 23.36 -15.29 18.34
N GLU A 291 24.58 -14.79 18.05
CA GLU A 291 25.76 -14.98 18.89
C GLU A 291 25.61 -14.39 20.31
N GLN A 292 24.86 -13.29 20.43
CA GLN A 292 24.55 -12.66 21.71
C GLN A 292 23.32 -13.27 22.41
N GLY A 293 22.60 -14.21 21.77
CA GLY A 293 21.39 -14.82 22.32
C GLY A 293 20.21 -13.84 22.43
N LEU A 294 20.14 -12.82 21.55
CA LEU A 294 19.13 -11.76 21.62
C LEU A 294 17.91 -12.03 20.75
N GLY A 295 18.09 -12.61 19.57
CA GLY A 295 16.99 -12.87 18.65
C GLY A 295 17.43 -13.59 17.37
N GLU A 296 16.46 -14.04 16.57
CA GLU A 296 16.74 -14.92 15.43
C GLU A 296 16.16 -14.44 14.09
N SER A 297 15.28 -13.47 14.11
CA SER A 297 14.64 -12.94 12.90
C SER A 297 14.40 -11.45 12.94
N VAL A 298 14.37 -10.84 11.78
CA VAL A 298 13.92 -9.45 11.58
C VAL A 298 13.18 -9.33 10.28
N ALA A 299 12.07 -8.61 10.31
CA ALA A 299 11.28 -8.29 9.12
C ALA A 299 11.13 -6.77 8.99
N LEU A 300 11.33 -6.23 7.77
CA LEU A 300 11.08 -4.84 7.43
C LEU A 300 9.76 -4.72 6.68
N ARG A 301 8.93 -3.75 7.05
CA ARG A 301 7.68 -3.48 6.38
C ARG A 301 7.38 -1.99 6.29
N VAL A 302 6.77 -1.58 5.18
CA VAL A 302 6.21 -0.25 5.00
C VAL A 302 4.77 -0.27 5.50
N VAL A 303 4.51 0.32 6.68
CA VAL A 303 3.19 0.41 7.32
C VAL A 303 2.31 1.43 6.61
N HIS A 304 2.87 2.59 6.29
CA HIS A 304 2.20 3.66 5.58
C HIS A 304 3.15 4.34 4.61
N ARG A 305 2.58 4.83 3.50
CA ARG A 305 3.31 5.60 2.50
C ARG A 305 2.38 6.54 1.78
N ASP A 306 2.83 7.78 1.65
CA ASP A 306 2.24 8.78 0.76
C ASP A 306 3.34 9.51 -0.05
N ALA A 307 2.98 10.58 -0.75
CA ALA A 307 3.91 11.31 -1.59
C ALA A 307 5.01 12.07 -0.80
N ARG A 308 4.89 12.21 0.51
CA ARG A 308 5.76 13.04 1.35
C ARG A 308 6.42 12.32 2.51
N GLN A 309 5.87 11.17 2.93
CA GLN A 309 6.34 10.48 4.12
C GLN A 309 5.99 9.00 4.09
N ALA A 310 6.70 8.23 4.90
CA ALA A 310 6.37 6.84 5.16
C ALA A 310 6.62 6.48 6.62
N LEU A 311 5.87 5.48 7.08
CA LEU A 311 6.10 4.81 8.35
C LEU A 311 6.63 3.41 8.07
N LEU A 312 7.84 3.12 8.52
CA LEU A 312 8.43 1.78 8.49
C LEU A 312 8.28 1.10 9.83
N ALA A 313 8.21 -0.23 9.81
CA ALA A 313 8.32 -1.06 11.00
C ALA A 313 9.40 -2.13 10.77
N LEU A 314 10.28 -2.29 11.74
CA LEU A 314 11.20 -3.41 11.88
C LEU A 314 10.68 -4.28 13.02
N THR A 315 10.31 -5.52 12.73
CA THR A 315 9.83 -6.48 13.72
C THR A 315 10.92 -7.50 13.99
N PHE A 316 11.43 -7.54 15.20
CA PHE A 316 12.44 -8.49 15.68
C PHE A 316 11.78 -9.56 16.55
N GLU A 317 12.09 -10.82 16.32
CA GLU A 317 11.73 -11.92 17.19
C GLU A 317 12.82 -12.15 18.21
N LEU A 318 12.44 -12.12 19.48
CA LEU A 318 13.36 -12.23 20.63
C LEU A 318 13.36 -13.66 21.15
N PHE A 319 14.50 -14.14 21.64
CA PHE A 319 14.55 -15.39 22.43
C PHE A 319 13.91 -15.21 23.80
N ASP A 320 14.07 -14.01 24.39
CA ASP A 320 13.49 -13.63 25.68
C ASP A 320 13.05 -12.15 25.61
N GLY A 321 11.84 -11.86 26.04
CA GLY A 321 11.29 -10.50 26.06
C GLY A 321 12.12 -9.49 26.88
N SER A 322 12.84 -9.95 27.91
CA SER A 322 13.74 -9.11 28.70
C SER A 322 14.98 -8.62 27.91
N ALA A 323 15.30 -9.24 26.77
CA ALA A 323 16.41 -8.86 25.91
C ALA A 323 16.12 -7.68 24.97
N ALA A 324 14.91 -7.12 24.97
CA ALA A 324 14.50 -6.10 24.01
C ALA A 324 15.43 -4.87 23.97
N ALA A 325 15.80 -4.34 25.12
CA ALA A 325 16.72 -3.19 25.20
C ALA A 325 18.14 -3.52 24.69
N ALA A 326 18.63 -4.73 24.97
CA ALA A 326 19.93 -5.18 24.47
C ALA A 326 19.91 -5.40 22.96
N LEU A 327 18.83 -5.97 22.42
CA LEU A 327 18.64 -6.14 20.99
C LEU A 327 18.56 -4.78 20.28
N GLU A 328 17.80 -3.83 20.82
CA GLU A 328 17.71 -2.48 20.27
C GLU A 328 19.09 -1.81 20.20
N ALA A 329 19.89 -1.90 21.26
CA ALA A 329 21.24 -1.36 21.28
C ALA A 329 22.13 -2.02 20.21
N ALA A 330 22.14 -3.35 20.14
CA ALA A 330 22.90 -4.09 19.15
C ALA A 330 22.48 -3.74 17.69
N PHE A 331 21.18 -3.53 17.44
CA PHE A 331 20.70 -3.09 16.14
C PHE A 331 21.22 -1.71 15.77
N PHE A 332 21.18 -0.72 16.69
CA PHE A 332 21.65 0.63 16.37
C PHE A 332 23.18 0.71 16.26
N ASP A 333 23.91 -0.10 16.99
CA ASP A 333 25.38 -0.24 16.86
C ASP A 333 25.72 -0.81 15.48
N TRP A 334 25.07 -1.90 15.07
CA TRP A 334 25.23 -2.48 13.74
C TRP A 334 24.85 -1.49 12.63
N LEU A 335 23.71 -0.77 12.78
CA LEU A 335 23.28 0.24 11.82
C LEU A 335 24.26 1.40 11.71
N GLY A 336 24.90 1.79 12.81
CA GLY A 336 25.97 2.78 12.84
C GLY A 336 27.16 2.35 11.99
N ALA A 337 27.64 1.12 12.20
CA ALA A 337 28.72 0.55 11.40
C ALA A 337 28.34 0.37 9.91
N LEU A 338 27.08 -0.02 9.63
CA LEU A 338 26.59 -0.15 8.26
C LEU A 338 26.66 1.17 7.49
N ARG A 339 26.37 2.31 8.13
CA ARG A 339 26.31 3.63 7.46
C ARG A 339 27.61 4.02 6.78
N ASP A 340 28.73 3.62 7.32
CA ASP A 340 30.05 3.94 6.77
C ASP A 340 30.27 3.33 5.38
N ASP A 341 29.67 2.14 5.11
CA ASP A 341 29.78 1.40 3.85
C ASP A 341 28.43 1.15 3.15
N ALA A 342 27.38 1.82 3.61
CA ALA A 342 25.99 1.54 3.19
C ALA A 342 25.80 1.55 1.67
N ALA A 343 26.40 2.51 0.95
CA ALA A 343 26.25 2.62 -0.49
C ALA A 343 26.79 1.39 -1.22
N SER A 344 27.96 0.88 -0.82
CA SER A 344 28.61 -0.29 -1.38
C SER A 344 27.84 -1.57 -1.08
N LEU A 345 27.46 -1.77 0.18
CA LEU A 345 26.76 -2.97 0.63
C LEU A 345 25.35 -3.09 0.03
N LEU A 346 24.59 -2.00 0.00
CA LEU A 346 23.27 -1.97 -0.63
C LEU A 346 23.37 -2.17 -2.16
N ALA A 347 24.36 -1.58 -2.82
CA ALA A 347 24.57 -1.76 -4.26
C ALA A 347 24.90 -3.23 -4.59
N ALA A 348 25.65 -3.92 -3.75
CA ALA A 348 25.97 -5.34 -3.92
C ALA A 348 24.72 -6.25 -3.83
N ARG A 349 23.68 -5.83 -3.12
CA ARG A 349 22.40 -6.58 -3.01
C ARG A 349 21.42 -6.31 -4.16
N ARG A 350 21.62 -5.26 -4.96
CA ARG A 350 20.75 -4.90 -6.07
C ARG A 350 20.54 -6.01 -7.11
N PRO A 351 21.55 -6.80 -7.52
CA PRO A 351 21.38 -7.88 -8.49
C PRO A 351 20.48 -9.02 -7.99
N LEU A 352 20.24 -9.12 -6.68
CA LEU A 352 19.36 -10.14 -6.09
C LEU A 352 17.87 -9.81 -6.29
N LEU A 353 17.56 -8.57 -6.66
CA LEU A 353 16.20 -8.12 -6.96
C LEU A 353 15.89 -8.46 -8.42
N ALA A 354 15.42 -9.68 -8.66
CA ALA A 354 15.08 -10.15 -10.00
C ALA A 354 13.98 -9.31 -10.65
N GLU A 355 14.11 -9.06 -11.97
CA GLU A 355 13.02 -8.43 -12.73
C GLU A 355 11.80 -9.37 -12.77
N PRO A 356 10.59 -8.89 -12.42
CA PRO A 356 9.40 -9.72 -12.46
C PRO A 356 9.08 -10.19 -13.86
N SER A 357 8.64 -11.42 -14.02
CA SER A 357 8.22 -11.99 -15.31
C SER A 357 6.81 -11.55 -15.71
N ALA A 358 5.91 -11.38 -14.71
CA ALA A 358 4.51 -11.04 -14.95
C ALA A 358 4.34 -9.55 -15.32
N PRO A 359 3.56 -9.21 -16.38
CA PRO A 359 3.32 -7.82 -16.77
C PRO A 359 2.73 -6.95 -15.68
N LEU A 360 1.82 -7.48 -14.88
CA LEU A 360 1.20 -6.73 -13.78
C LEU A 360 2.22 -6.37 -12.69
N GLU A 361 3.14 -7.27 -12.36
CA GLU A 361 4.16 -6.98 -11.35
C GLU A 361 5.19 -5.97 -11.88
N ARG A 362 5.58 -6.06 -13.16
CA ARG A 362 6.40 -5.03 -13.81
C ARG A 362 5.69 -3.67 -13.82
N LEU A 363 4.38 -3.67 -14.08
CA LEU A 363 3.58 -2.45 -14.03
C LEU A 363 3.54 -1.86 -12.63
N ARG A 364 3.36 -2.72 -11.61
CA ARG A 364 3.43 -2.33 -10.19
C ARG A 364 4.75 -1.65 -9.85
N GLN A 365 5.88 -2.22 -10.27
CA GLN A 365 7.18 -1.60 -10.07
C GLN A 365 7.27 -0.21 -10.70
N ARG A 366 6.72 -0.01 -11.91
CA ARG A 366 6.66 1.29 -12.58
C ARG A 366 5.80 2.30 -11.84
N VAL A 367 4.62 1.87 -11.34
CA VAL A 367 3.73 2.70 -10.51
C VAL A 367 4.44 3.15 -9.23
N LEU A 368 5.33 2.31 -8.69
CA LEU A 368 6.18 2.60 -7.55
C LEU A 368 7.44 3.39 -7.91
N GLY A 369 7.72 3.63 -9.22
CA GLY A 369 8.90 4.35 -9.67
C GLY A 369 10.18 3.50 -9.73
N LEU A 370 10.06 2.18 -9.85
CA LEU A 370 11.18 1.24 -9.94
C LEU A 370 11.52 0.91 -11.42
N PRO A 371 12.77 0.51 -11.73
CA PRO A 371 13.98 0.51 -10.91
C PRO A 371 14.53 1.91 -10.71
N ALA A 372 15.17 2.13 -9.58
CA ALA A 372 15.70 3.42 -9.21
C ALA A 372 17.12 3.27 -8.60
N GLU A 373 17.84 4.36 -8.45
CA GLU A 373 19.13 4.36 -7.78
C GLU A 373 18.97 4.04 -6.28
N ILE A 374 19.91 3.30 -5.73
CA ILE A 374 20.01 3.07 -4.30
C ILE A 374 20.43 4.38 -3.63
N ARG A 375 19.66 4.82 -2.63
CA ARG A 375 19.92 6.04 -1.86
C ARG A 375 20.02 5.74 -0.37
N PRO A 376 21.24 5.49 0.14
CA PRO A 376 21.46 5.15 1.55
C PRO A 376 20.92 6.21 2.53
N ALA A 377 20.82 7.47 2.11
CA ALA A 377 20.35 8.57 2.97
C ALA A 377 18.96 8.34 3.61
N CYS A 378 18.12 7.47 3.05
CA CYS A 378 16.86 7.11 3.70
C CYS A 378 17.06 6.36 5.04
N LEU A 379 18.23 5.71 5.23
CA LEU A 379 18.58 5.03 6.46
C LEU A 379 19.00 6.00 7.59
N ASP A 380 19.30 7.26 7.28
CA ASP A 380 19.64 8.28 8.27
C ASP A 380 18.45 8.63 9.17
N ALA A 381 17.23 8.35 8.70
CA ALA A 381 16.00 8.52 9.48
C ALA A 381 15.80 7.44 10.56
N LEU A 382 16.52 6.30 10.46
CA LEU A 382 16.44 5.20 11.43
C LEU A 382 17.26 5.53 12.67
N ARG A 383 16.72 6.31 13.60
CA ARG A 383 17.43 6.82 14.78
C ARG A 383 16.73 6.42 16.06
N ALA A 384 17.50 6.08 17.09
CA ALA A 384 17.00 5.66 18.40
C ALA A 384 16.18 6.77 19.11
N ASP A 385 16.56 8.04 18.92
CA ASP A 385 15.87 9.21 19.50
C ASP A 385 14.55 9.58 18.77
N ARG A 386 14.26 8.91 17.64
CA ARG A 386 13.11 9.19 16.78
C ARG A 386 12.40 7.91 16.34
N CYS A 387 12.29 6.90 17.21
CA CYS A 387 11.58 5.67 16.89
C CYS A 387 10.42 5.39 17.85
N LEU A 388 9.37 4.78 17.33
CA LEU A 388 8.31 4.16 18.12
C LEU A 388 8.80 2.80 18.61
N ARG A 389 8.48 2.45 19.85
CA ARG A 389 8.76 1.14 20.43
C ARG A 389 7.46 0.45 20.78
N LEU A 390 7.29 -0.75 20.25
CA LEU A 390 6.15 -1.59 20.57
C LEU A 390 6.65 -2.99 20.93
N HIS A 391 6.41 -3.41 22.15
CA HIS A 391 6.69 -4.76 22.62
C HIS A 391 5.47 -5.64 22.37
N LEU A 392 5.65 -6.82 21.81
CA LEU A 392 4.60 -7.80 21.62
C LEU A 392 4.82 -8.92 22.63
N ASP A 393 3.83 -9.15 23.49
CA ASP A 393 3.90 -10.14 24.55
C ASP A 393 2.56 -10.86 24.69
N GLY A 394 2.59 -12.18 24.69
CA GLY A 394 1.39 -13.02 24.86
C GLY A 394 0.85 -13.03 26.28
N GLU A 395 1.72 -12.80 27.30
CA GLU A 395 1.41 -12.90 28.71
C GLU A 395 1.35 -11.53 29.42
N LEU A 396 1.14 -10.46 28.67
CA LEU A 396 1.16 -9.08 29.19
C LEU A 396 0.16 -8.87 30.32
N ASP A 397 0.66 -8.62 31.52
CA ASP A 397 -0.14 -8.27 32.70
C ASP A 397 -0.55 -6.79 32.69
N GLY A 398 -1.69 -6.49 33.34
CA GLY A 398 -2.17 -5.12 33.52
C GLY A 398 -2.56 -4.41 32.22
N ALA A 399 -2.76 -5.15 31.13
CA ALA A 399 -3.15 -4.57 29.86
C ALA A 399 -4.55 -3.97 29.91
N GLU A 400 -4.70 -2.74 29.43
CA GLU A 400 -5.96 -2.03 29.28
C GLU A 400 -6.45 -2.07 27.84
N ALA A 401 -7.77 -2.06 27.66
CA ALA A 401 -8.39 -1.96 26.36
C ALA A 401 -8.29 -0.54 25.80
N ARG A 402 -7.64 -0.36 24.66
CA ARG A 402 -7.59 0.90 23.89
C ARG A 402 -8.10 0.69 22.46
N TRP A 403 -8.70 1.73 21.91
CA TRP A 403 -9.15 1.73 20.53
C TRP A 403 -8.20 2.54 19.66
N SER A 404 -7.74 1.95 18.55
CA SER A 404 -6.93 2.63 17.54
C SER A 404 -7.26 2.10 16.16
N ALA A 405 -7.34 2.96 15.17
CA ALA A 405 -7.69 2.61 13.78
C ALA A 405 -8.97 1.74 13.66
N GLY A 406 -9.88 1.84 14.65
CA GLY A 406 -11.12 1.06 14.72
C GLY A 406 -10.98 -0.34 15.32
N PHE A 407 -9.80 -0.73 15.79
CA PHE A 407 -9.55 -2.04 16.42
C PHE A 407 -9.37 -1.89 17.94
N ARG A 408 -9.85 -2.90 18.67
CA ARG A 408 -9.68 -2.98 20.11
C ARG A 408 -8.37 -3.68 20.42
N LEU A 409 -7.48 -2.99 21.13
CA LEU A 409 -6.16 -3.44 21.51
C LEU A 409 -6.09 -3.68 23.02
N SER A 410 -5.29 -4.64 23.45
CA SER A 410 -4.94 -4.81 24.87
C SER A 410 -3.49 -4.33 25.05
N VAL A 411 -3.30 -3.14 25.61
CA VAL A 411 -1.99 -2.47 25.70
C VAL A 411 -1.65 -2.05 27.12
N ALA A 412 -0.37 -1.99 27.41
CA ALA A 412 0.18 -1.40 28.63
C ALA A 412 1.36 -0.47 28.30
N PRO A 413 1.70 0.52 29.13
CA PRO A 413 3.00 1.20 29.06
C PRO A 413 4.13 0.21 29.38
N VAL A 414 5.31 0.43 28.82
CA VAL A 414 6.52 -0.36 29.10
C VAL A 414 7.39 0.38 30.09
#